data_99834487242d2553c86c12526dfd2e36
#
_entry.id   99834487242d2553c86c12526dfd2e36
#
_cell.length_a   1.000
_cell.length_b   1.000
_cell.length_c   1.000
_cell.angle_alpha   90.00
_cell.angle_beta   90.00
_cell.angle_gamma   90.00
#
_symmetry.space_group_name_H-M   'P 1'
#
loop_
_entity.id
_entity.type
_entity.pdbx_description
1 polymer ?
#
loop_
_entity_poly.entity_id
_entity_poly.type
_entity_poly.pdbx_seq_one_letter_code
_entity_poly.pdbx_strand_id
1 'polypeptide(L)'
;MDVNSSRWIKPKISGTPPPSRYGHSAVLAGSRIIIFGGKGAKSVFRDLHALDPVTMTWYQGPEGGGAPSARFDHSANLVGGTKMIIFGGWNGNDFFNDVYVLDLEIMAWSKPAVSGPAPSPRKGHCSILIGTNLVVHGGFWFNEENMKKA
;
A
#
# COMPACT_ATOMS: atom_id res chain seq x y z
N MET A 1 11.64 6.78 15.88
CA MET A 1 12.21 6.50 17.23
C MET A 1 13.64 6.04 17.01
N ASP A 2 14.59 6.59 17.74
CA ASP A 2 15.93 6.03 17.83
C ASP A 2 15.87 4.82 18.78
N VAL A 3 16.14 3.64 18.26
CA VAL A 3 16.04 2.38 19.01
C VAL A 3 17.16 2.22 20.05
N ASN A 4 18.31 2.86 19.85
CA ASN A 4 19.42 2.78 20.77
C ASN A 4 19.19 3.63 22.03
N SER A 5 18.61 4.81 21.85
CA SER A 5 18.28 5.74 22.95
C SER A 5 16.84 5.59 23.45
N SER A 6 16.02 4.75 22.82
CA SER A 6 14.57 4.59 23.08
C SER A 6 13.80 5.91 23.04
N ARG A 7 14.26 6.87 22.25
CA ARG A 7 13.72 8.23 22.19
C ARG A 7 12.98 8.51 20.90
N TRP A 8 11.79 9.09 21.01
CA TRP A 8 11.07 9.65 19.86
C TRP A 8 11.73 10.95 19.40
N ILE A 9 11.96 11.04 18.10
CA ILE A 9 12.55 12.23 17.46
C ILE A 9 11.56 12.70 16.41
N LYS A 10 11.30 14.00 16.36
CA LYS A 10 10.57 14.65 15.27
C LYS A 10 11.61 15.32 14.36
N PRO A 11 11.97 14.71 13.23
CA PRO A 11 12.97 15.27 12.34
C PRO A 11 12.43 16.52 11.63
N LYS A 12 13.35 17.38 11.19
CA LYS A 12 13.02 18.41 10.21
C LYS A 12 12.86 17.74 8.86
N ILE A 13 11.71 17.96 8.23
CA ILE A 13 11.40 17.40 6.91
C ILE A 13 11.56 18.47 5.83
N SER A 14 11.86 18.03 4.61
CA SER A 14 11.89 18.82 3.38
C SER A 14 11.05 18.16 2.28
N GLY A 15 10.86 18.88 1.17
CA GLY A 15 9.99 18.44 0.08
C GLY A 15 8.50 18.57 0.41
N THR A 16 7.67 17.86 -0.33
CA THR A 16 6.21 17.92 -0.18
C THR A 16 5.69 16.64 0.48
N PRO A 17 5.41 16.66 1.79
CA PRO A 17 4.87 15.49 2.48
C PRO A 17 3.46 15.18 1.99
N PRO A 18 3.05 13.89 2.03
CA PRO A 18 1.67 13.53 1.75
C PRO A 18 0.72 14.16 2.77
N PRO A 19 -0.53 14.47 2.38
CA PRO A 19 -1.59 14.83 3.33
C PRO A 19 -1.77 13.78 4.42
N SER A 20 -2.31 14.19 5.57
CA SER A 20 -2.67 13.28 6.67
C SER A 20 -3.56 12.16 6.17
N ARG A 21 -3.21 10.92 6.48
CA ARG A 21 -3.88 9.73 5.99
C ARG A 21 -3.72 8.53 6.92
N TYR A 22 -4.64 7.60 6.81
CA TYR A 22 -4.58 6.29 7.46
C TYR A 22 -4.87 5.17 6.44
N GLY A 23 -4.59 3.92 6.80
CA GLY A 23 -4.82 2.77 5.92
C GLY A 23 -3.99 2.78 4.63
N HIS A 24 -2.93 3.61 4.57
CA HIS A 24 -1.93 3.55 3.51
C HIS A 24 -0.99 2.37 3.73
N SER A 25 -0.31 1.95 2.68
CA SER A 25 0.79 1.00 2.78
C SER A 25 2.13 1.72 2.70
N ALA A 26 3.16 1.10 3.29
CA ALA A 26 4.53 1.56 3.21
C ALA A 26 5.48 0.38 3.05
N VAL A 27 6.41 0.46 2.10
CA VAL A 27 7.48 -0.54 1.90
C VAL A 27 8.83 0.17 1.82
N LEU A 28 9.86 -0.48 2.37
CA LEU A 28 11.24 -0.02 2.21
C LEU A 28 11.82 -0.64 0.93
N ALA A 29 12.10 0.18 -0.06
CA ALA A 29 12.69 -0.21 -1.33
C ALA A 29 14.04 0.51 -1.51
N GLY A 30 15.13 -0.26 -1.50
CA GLY A 30 16.46 0.32 -1.44
C GLY A 30 16.63 1.23 -0.22
N SER A 31 16.93 2.50 -0.45
CA SER A 31 17.08 3.52 0.61
C SER A 31 15.82 4.36 0.84
N ARG A 32 14.70 4.08 0.17
CA ARG A 32 13.49 4.91 0.23
C ARG A 32 12.30 4.16 0.78
N ILE A 33 11.47 4.84 1.55
CA ILE A 33 10.16 4.35 1.99
C ILE A 33 9.13 4.80 0.95
N ILE A 34 8.49 3.83 0.29
CA ILE A 34 7.46 4.07 -0.72
C ILE A 34 6.09 3.94 -0.06
N ILE A 35 5.26 4.96 -0.19
CA ILE A 35 3.92 5.04 0.39
C ILE A 35 2.90 5.11 -0.74
N PHE A 36 1.83 4.31 -0.65
CA PHE A 36 0.74 4.29 -1.61
C PHE A 36 -0.62 4.40 -0.93
N GLY A 37 -1.51 5.20 -1.52
CA GLY A 37 -2.92 5.26 -1.18
C GLY A 37 -3.21 5.76 0.24
N GLY A 38 -4.24 5.18 0.84
CA GLY A 38 -4.74 5.59 2.15
C GLY A 38 -5.98 6.48 2.05
N LYS A 39 -6.52 6.86 3.20
CA LYS A 39 -7.71 7.72 3.34
C LYS A 39 -7.40 8.92 4.21
N GLY A 40 -7.74 10.11 3.73
CA GLY A 40 -7.78 11.35 4.47
C GLY A 40 -9.18 11.67 4.99
N ALA A 41 -9.37 12.87 5.49
CA ALA A 41 -10.67 13.31 6.03
C ALA A 41 -11.79 13.32 4.97
N LYS A 42 -11.47 13.67 3.73
CA LYS A 42 -12.47 13.86 2.67
C LYS A 42 -12.26 12.96 1.45
N SER A 43 -11.09 12.35 1.30
CA SER A 43 -10.71 11.65 0.07
C SER A 43 -10.00 10.35 0.34
N VAL A 44 -10.21 9.38 -0.53
CA VAL A 44 -9.38 8.19 -0.64
C VAL A 44 -8.32 8.45 -1.70
N PHE A 45 -7.07 8.12 -1.39
CA PHE A 45 -5.92 8.44 -2.22
C PHE A 45 -5.52 7.27 -3.12
N ARG A 46 -4.89 7.62 -4.25
CA ARG A 46 -4.22 6.70 -5.18
C ARG A 46 -2.81 7.17 -5.53
N ASP A 47 -2.36 8.18 -4.83
CA ASP A 47 -1.06 8.80 -5.03
C ASP A 47 0.08 7.95 -4.47
N LEU A 48 1.25 8.19 -5.00
CA LEU A 48 2.50 7.57 -4.59
C LEU A 48 3.42 8.64 -4.03
N HIS A 49 4.01 8.36 -2.89
CA HIS A 49 5.03 9.22 -2.27
C HIS A 49 6.24 8.38 -1.90
N ALA A 50 7.40 9.02 -1.91
CA ALA A 50 8.64 8.43 -1.43
C ALA A 50 9.29 9.33 -0.37
N LEU A 51 9.75 8.73 0.71
CA LEU A 51 10.55 9.39 1.73
C LEU A 51 11.98 8.85 1.66
N ASP A 52 12.93 9.75 1.54
CA ASP A 52 14.32 9.46 1.85
C ASP A 52 14.52 9.62 3.36
N PRO A 53 14.73 8.55 4.13
CA PRO A 53 14.83 8.62 5.59
C PRO A 53 16.18 9.15 6.07
N VAL A 54 17.17 9.26 5.20
CA VAL A 54 18.50 9.83 5.54
C VAL A 54 18.43 11.35 5.51
N THR A 55 17.90 11.89 4.41
CA THR A 55 17.76 13.35 4.22
C THR A 55 16.45 13.90 4.76
N MET A 56 15.52 13.02 5.16
CA MET A 56 14.13 13.35 5.56
C MET A 56 13.40 14.16 4.51
N THR A 57 13.64 13.84 3.24
CA THR A 57 13.06 14.54 2.09
C THR A 57 11.94 13.72 1.46
N TRP A 58 10.78 14.37 1.28
CA TRP A 58 9.63 13.81 0.60
C TRP A 58 9.66 14.11 -0.91
N TYR A 59 9.31 13.10 -1.67
CA TYR A 59 9.12 13.17 -3.12
C TYR A 59 7.72 12.68 -3.47
N GLN A 60 7.06 13.37 -4.37
CA GLN A 60 5.83 12.89 -4.96
C GLN A 60 6.19 11.97 -6.13
N GLY A 61 5.56 10.81 -6.17
CA GLY A 61 5.70 9.89 -7.29
C GLY A 61 4.90 10.37 -8.50
N PRO A 62 5.15 9.77 -9.67
CA PRO A 62 4.42 10.13 -10.88
C PRO A 62 2.93 9.77 -10.73
N GLU A 63 2.07 10.66 -11.19
CA GLU A 63 0.67 10.36 -11.45
C GLU A 63 0.60 9.60 -12.77
N GLY A 64 0.74 8.27 -12.69
CA GLY A 64 0.89 7.43 -13.87
C GLY A 64 -0.39 6.72 -14.29
N GLY A 65 -0.50 6.40 -15.57
CA GLY A 65 -1.47 5.47 -16.11
C GLY A 65 -1.29 4.07 -15.54
N GLY A 66 -2.37 3.27 -15.48
CA GLY A 66 -2.34 1.90 -15.01
C GLY A 66 -2.29 1.71 -13.49
N ALA A 67 -2.21 2.78 -12.71
CA ALA A 67 -2.25 2.68 -11.25
C ALA A 67 -3.59 2.12 -10.75
N PRO A 68 -3.58 1.42 -9.58
CA PRO A 68 -4.83 0.97 -8.96
C PRO A 68 -5.77 2.15 -8.69
N SER A 69 -7.07 1.88 -8.61
CA SER A 69 -8.05 2.84 -8.09
C SER A 69 -7.69 3.25 -6.67
N ALA A 70 -8.14 4.45 -6.26
CA ALA A 70 -7.95 4.96 -4.90
C ALA A 70 -8.41 3.93 -3.87
N ARG A 71 -7.58 3.66 -2.87
CA ARG A 71 -7.83 2.60 -1.88
C ARG A 71 -7.10 2.81 -0.58
N PHE A 72 -7.65 2.22 0.48
CA PHE A 72 -7.04 2.16 1.80
C PHE A 72 -7.26 0.76 2.42
N ASP A 73 -6.54 0.45 3.50
CA ASP A 73 -6.53 -0.86 4.16
C ASP A 73 -6.17 -2.02 3.20
N HIS A 74 -5.44 -1.72 2.13
CA HIS A 74 -4.80 -2.69 1.25
C HIS A 74 -3.47 -3.15 1.85
N SER A 75 -2.92 -4.22 1.33
CA SER A 75 -1.57 -4.64 1.68
C SER A 75 -0.56 -4.31 0.57
N ALA A 76 0.70 -4.15 0.96
CA ALA A 76 1.81 -3.99 0.03
C ALA A 76 3.02 -4.81 0.47
N ASN A 77 3.68 -5.45 -0.48
CA ASN A 77 4.90 -6.24 -0.25
C ASN A 77 5.93 -5.93 -1.32
N LEU A 78 7.19 -5.83 -0.90
CA LEU A 78 8.32 -5.67 -1.83
C LEU A 78 8.79 -7.04 -2.29
N VAL A 79 8.94 -7.22 -3.60
CA VAL A 79 9.43 -8.45 -4.24
C VAL A 79 10.69 -8.14 -5.03
N GLY A 80 11.73 -8.93 -4.82
CA GLY A 80 13.00 -8.79 -5.53
C GLY A 80 13.70 -7.43 -5.35
N GLY A 81 13.29 -6.66 -4.35
CA GLY A 81 13.86 -5.33 -4.10
C GLY A 81 13.37 -4.21 -5.04
N THR A 82 12.74 -4.54 -6.14
CA THR A 82 12.40 -3.60 -7.22
C THR A 82 10.93 -3.56 -7.59
N LYS A 83 10.10 -4.47 -7.06
CA LYS A 83 8.67 -4.52 -7.38
C LYS A 83 7.82 -4.46 -6.14
N MET A 84 6.86 -3.55 -6.10
CA MET A 84 5.88 -3.44 -5.02
C MET A 84 4.56 -4.03 -5.48
N ILE A 85 4.09 -5.08 -4.79
CA ILE A 85 2.79 -5.72 -5.04
C ILE A 85 1.76 -5.11 -4.11
N ILE A 86 0.63 -4.66 -4.68
CA ILE A 86 -0.55 -4.22 -3.94
C ILE A 86 -1.64 -5.27 -4.08
N PHE A 87 -2.31 -5.62 -2.99
CA PHE A 87 -3.46 -6.51 -3.00
C PHE A 87 -4.62 -5.93 -2.18
N GLY A 88 -5.82 -6.04 -2.74
CA GLY A 88 -7.07 -5.75 -2.04
C GLY A 88 -7.26 -4.29 -1.62
N GLY A 89 -7.94 -4.10 -0.49
CA GLY A 89 -8.30 -2.79 0.05
C GLY A 89 -9.74 -2.38 -0.25
N TRP A 90 -10.07 -1.14 0.07
CA TRP A 90 -11.41 -0.56 -0.08
C TRP A 90 -11.34 0.90 -0.51
N ASN A 91 -12.30 1.36 -1.31
CA ASN A 91 -12.38 2.76 -1.75
C ASN A 91 -13.47 3.59 -1.04
N GLY A 92 -14.24 2.95 -0.17
CA GLY A 92 -15.41 3.53 0.48
C GLY A 92 -16.73 2.92 -0.01
N ASN A 93 -16.73 2.30 -1.21
CA ASN A 93 -17.89 1.63 -1.81
C ASN A 93 -17.57 0.17 -2.12
N ASP A 94 -16.42 -0.09 -2.74
CA ASP A 94 -16.05 -1.40 -3.26
C ASP A 94 -14.87 -1.99 -2.50
N PHE A 95 -14.96 -3.28 -2.18
CA PHE A 95 -13.83 -4.08 -1.72
C PHE A 95 -13.10 -4.66 -2.93
N PHE A 96 -11.78 -4.72 -2.86
CA PHE A 96 -10.94 -5.23 -3.92
C PHE A 96 -10.31 -6.58 -3.57
N ASN A 97 -10.07 -7.39 -4.59
CA ASN A 97 -9.25 -8.60 -4.55
C ASN A 97 -8.26 -8.66 -5.72
N ASP A 98 -8.07 -7.52 -6.34
CA ASP A 98 -7.15 -7.38 -7.46
C ASP A 98 -5.69 -7.29 -6.97
N VAL A 99 -4.79 -7.61 -7.88
CA VAL A 99 -3.35 -7.49 -7.70
C VAL A 99 -2.82 -6.44 -8.67
N TYR A 100 -2.01 -5.54 -8.15
CA TYR A 100 -1.25 -4.59 -8.96
C TYR A 100 0.23 -4.68 -8.60
N VAL A 101 1.07 -4.44 -9.59
CA VAL A 101 2.53 -4.41 -9.42
C VAL A 101 3.05 -3.06 -9.90
N LEU A 102 3.77 -2.38 -9.02
CA LEU A 102 4.58 -1.22 -9.37
C LEU A 102 6.03 -1.69 -9.57
N ASP A 103 6.53 -1.48 -10.76
CA ASP A 103 7.96 -1.58 -11.02
C ASP A 103 8.61 -0.27 -10.56
N LEU A 104 9.50 -0.35 -9.57
CA LEU A 104 10.13 0.81 -8.94
C LEU A 104 11.34 1.34 -9.71
N GLU A 105 11.87 0.59 -10.66
CA GLU A 105 12.98 1.03 -11.49
C GLU A 105 12.51 1.98 -12.58
N ILE A 106 11.39 1.64 -13.21
CA ILE A 106 10.79 2.44 -14.30
C ILE A 106 9.54 3.20 -13.88
N MET A 107 9.12 3.05 -12.60
CA MET A 107 7.94 3.69 -12.01
C MET A 107 6.65 3.44 -12.81
N ALA A 108 6.46 2.22 -13.26
CA ALA A 108 5.33 1.80 -14.09
C ALA A 108 4.44 0.78 -13.37
N TRP A 109 3.13 1.01 -13.45
CA TRP A 109 2.11 0.10 -12.92
C TRP A 109 1.72 -0.94 -13.96
N SER A 110 1.45 -2.14 -13.47
CA SER A 110 0.85 -3.23 -14.25
C SER A 110 -0.18 -3.98 -13.41
N LYS A 111 -1.15 -4.57 -14.11
CA LYS A 111 -2.12 -5.48 -13.52
C LYS A 111 -1.88 -6.87 -14.10
N PRO A 112 -1.16 -7.75 -13.40
CA PRO A 112 -0.86 -9.09 -13.90
C PRO A 112 -2.13 -9.91 -14.03
N ALA A 113 -2.19 -10.78 -15.02
CA ALA A 113 -3.19 -11.82 -15.09
C ALA A 113 -2.89 -12.85 -13.99
N VAL A 114 -3.82 -13.03 -13.07
CA VAL A 114 -3.75 -14.04 -12.03
C VAL A 114 -4.71 -15.17 -12.35
N SER A 115 -4.34 -16.42 -12.02
CA SER A 115 -5.16 -17.61 -12.24
C SER A 115 -5.42 -18.32 -10.91
N GLY A 116 -6.39 -19.24 -10.92
CA GLY A 116 -6.80 -19.98 -9.74
C GLY A 116 -7.83 -19.26 -8.88
N PRO A 117 -8.26 -19.86 -7.75
CA PRO A 117 -9.26 -19.29 -6.86
C PRO A 117 -8.68 -18.08 -6.12
N ALA A 118 -9.08 -16.87 -6.51
CA ALA A 118 -8.67 -15.65 -5.83
C ALA A 118 -9.28 -15.59 -4.42
N PRO A 119 -8.57 -15.00 -3.44
CA PRO A 119 -9.19 -14.65 -2.16
C PRO A 119 -10.39 -13.72 -2.36
N SER A 120 -11.38 -13.79 -1.47
CA SER A 120 -12.50 -12.84 -1.50
C SER A 120 -12.01 -11.39 -1.40
N PRO A 121 -12.72 -10.41 -2.01
CA PRO A 121 -12.42 -8.99 -1.85
C PRO A 121 -12.35 -8.63 -0.36
N ARG A 122 -11.31 -7.92 0.08
CA ARG A 122 -11.07 -7.65 1.50
C ARG A 122 -10.24 -6.43 1.78
N LYS A 123 -10.40 -5.88 2.99
CA LYS A 123 -9.56 -4.81 3.54
C LYS A 123 -9.04 -5.17 4.93
N GLY A 124 -8.01 -4.49 5.42
CA GLY A 124 -7.45 -4.68 6.76
C GLY A 124 -6.86 -6.06 6.99
N HIS A 125 -6.54 -6.79 5.93
CA HIS A 125 -5.82 -8.06 5.97
C HIS A 125 -4.33 -7.82 6.15
N CYS A 126 -3.63 -8.86 6.57
CA CYS A 126 -2.18 -8.91 6.53
C CYS A 126 -1.73 -9.68 5.30
N SER A 127 -0.60 -9.28 4.74
CA SER A 127 0.09 -10.08 3.73
C SER A 127 1.59 -10.12 3.99
N ILE A 128 2.19 -11.25 3.64
CA ILE A 128 3.62 -11.47 3.75
C ILE A 128 4.12 -12.26 2.56
N LEU A 129 5.32 -11.93 2.11
CA LEU A 129 6.02 -12.68 1.07
C LEU A 129 6.88 -13.77 1.73
N ILE A 130 6.65 -15.03 1.35
CA ILE A 130 7.44 -16.18 1.78
C ILE A 130 8.02 -16.86 0.53
N GLY A 131 9.30 -16.67 0.28
CA GLY A 131 9.91 -17.07 -0.99
C GLY A 131 9.24 -16.34 -2.16
N THR A 132 8.58 -17.08 -3.05
CA THR A 132 7.83 -16.56 -4.20
C THR A 132 6.31 -16.45 -3.96
N ASN A 133 5.85 -16.83 -2.76
CA ASN A 133 4.42 -16.89 -2.44
C ASN A 133 3.98 -15.66 -1.63
N LEU A 134 2.97 -14.97 -2.11
CA LEU A 134 2.26 -13.95 -1.34
C LEU A 134 1.17 -14.63 -0.51
N VAL A 135 1.35 -14.70 0.79
CA VAL A 135 0.37 -15.25 1.74
C VAL A 135 -0.50 -14.11 2.25
N VAL A 136 -1.81 -14.26 2.14
CA VAL A 136 -2.80 -13.28 2.60
C VAL A 136 -3.63 -13.90 3.72
N HIS A 137 -3.76 -13.21 4.85
CA HIS A 137 -4.49 -13.71 6.01
C HIS A 137 -5.40 -12.64 6.63
N GLY A 138 -6.59 -13.08 7.05
CA GLY A 138 -7.54 -12.22 7.77
C GLY A 138 -8.17 -11.15 6.90
N GLY A 139 -8.50 -10.05 7.55
CA GLY A 139 -9.20 -8.94 6.93
C GLY A 139 -10.72 -9.05 7.03
N PHE A 140 -11.36 -7.99 6.58
CA PHE A 140 -12.80 -7.84 6.59
C PHE A 140 -13.31 -7.70 5.15
N TRP A 141 -14.43 -8.34 4.87
CA TRP A 141 -15.15 -8.23 3.60
C TRP A 141 -16.66 -8.34 3.84
N PHE A 142 -17.42 -7.69 2.98
CA PHE A 142 -18.87 -7.72 3.04
C PHE A 142 -19.42 -8.55 1.89
N ASN A 143 -20.32 -9.49 2.19
CA ASN A 143 -21.29 -9.97 1.24
C ASN A 143 -22.67 -10.03 1.93
N GLU A 144 -23.73 -10.10 1.15
CA GLU A 144 -25.11 -10.13 1.68
C GLU A 144 -25.38 -11.32 2.63
N GLU A 145 -24.64 -12.41 2.47
CA GLU A 145 -24.76 -13.60 3.34
C GLU A 145 -24.15 -13.37 4.73
N ASN A 146 -23.10 -12.55 4.82
CA ASN A 146 -22.47 -12.23 6.11
C ASN A 146 -23.26 -11.20 6.92
N MET A 147 -24.11 -10.39 6.27
CA MET A 147 -25.03 -9.47 6.95
C MET A 147 -26.13 -10.19 7.74
N LYS A 148 -26.47 -11.42 7.37
CA LYS A 148 -27.53 -12.21 8.05
C LYS A 148 -27.02 -12.99 9.27
N LYS A 149 -25.71 -12.96 9.56
CA LYS A 149 -25.08 -13.73 10.64
C LYS A 149 -24.43 -12.84 11.73
N ALA A 150 -24.53 -11.54 11.61
CA ALA A 150 -24.09 -10.55 12.59
C ALA A 150 -25.29 -9.93 13.30
#